data_6ba0e0da309508127314dcd0ea6f4fe3
#
_entry.id   6ba0e0da309508127314dcd0ea6f4fe3
#
_cell.length_a   1.000
_cell.length_b   1.000
_cell.length_c   1.000
_cell.angle_alpha   90.00
_cell.angle_beta   90.00
_cell.angle_gamma   90.00
#
_symmetry.space_group_name_H-M   'P 1'
#
loop_
_entity.id
_entity.type
_entity.pdbx_description
1 polymer ?
#
loop_
_entity_poly.entity_id
_entity_poly.type
_entity_poly.pdbx_seq_one_letter_code
_entity_poly.pdbx_strand_id
1 'polypeptide(L)'
;MRGFSSGLILGIILGAVGYWFVQKKAGEHPEAQQRYEQSAAQLRDNAADAAHNLGDAMRAKLDTLDLQPDQIKDELAKSGQIFRRKATDIGDKAADATSDARAVVAIKAKYAADSTLSAWDISVSCDQGHVKLGGTVSSPEDIGRAMAIALDADGVRDVTSTLAVKPK
;
A
#
# COMPACT_ATOMS: atom_id res chain seq x y z
N MET A 1 42.37 -10.36 -5.10
CA MET A 1 41.34 -9.35 -4.72
C MET A 1 41.85 -7.96 -5.12
N ARG A 2 41.87 -7.60 -6.41
CA ARG A 2 42.44 -6.33 -6.93
C ARG A 2 41.66 -5.76 -8.12
N GLY A 3 40.33 -5.69 -8.03
CA GLY A 3 39.51 -5.15 -9.13
C GLY A 3 38.33 -4.27 -8.71
N PHE A 4 38.00 -4.21 -7.43
CA PHE A 4 36.78 -3.52 -6.97
C PHE A 4 36.98 -2.02 -6.68
N SER A 5 38.21 -1.59 -6.41
CA SER A 5 38.52 -0.17 -6.09
C SER A 5 38.57 0.74 -7.32
N SER A 6 38.95 0.21 -8.48
CA SER A 6 39.12 1.03 -9.70
C SER A 6 37.78 1.47 -10.29
N GLY A 7 36.71 0.64 -10.21
CA GLY A 7 35.39 0.98 -10.70
C GLY A 7 34.69 2.05 -9.85
N LEU A 8 34.88 2.00 -8.54
CA LEU A 8 34.26 2.96 -7.61
C LEU A 8 34.90 4.36 -7.77
N ILE A 9 36.21 4.43 -7.95
CA ILE A 9 36.93 5.69 -8.18
C ILE A 9 36.50 6.30 -9.52
N LEU A 10 36.38 5.48 -10.58
CA LEU A 10 35.94 5.95 -11.89
C LEU A 10 34.50 6.49 -11.85
N GLY A 11 33.61 5.82 -11.10
CA GLY A 11 32.21 6.25 -10.91
C GLY A 11 32.12 7.61 -10.18
N ILE A 12 32.95 7.81 -9.14
CA ILE A 12 32.96 9.07 -8.39
C ILE A 12 33.53 10.22 -9.28
N ILE A 13 34.53 9.93 -10.07
CA ILE A 13 35.12 10.95 -10.96
C ILE A 13 34.14 11.34 -12.07
N LEU A 14 33.46 10.36 -12.69
CA LEU A 14 32.43 10.63 -13.70
C LEU A 14 31.22 11.35 -13.12
N GLY A 15 30.81 10.99 -11.90
CA GLY A 15 29.76 11.68 -11.16
C GLY A 15 30.13 13.13 -10.82
N ALA A 16 31.34 13.37 -10.37
CA ALA A 16 31.84 14.71 -10.05
C ALA A 16 32.01 15.59 -11.29
N VAL A 17 32.51 15.03 -12.39
CA VAL A 17 32.62 15.72 -13.68
C VAL A 17 31.24 16.02 -14.26
N GLY A 18 30.33 15.09 -14.20
CA GLY A 18 28.92 15.28 -14.62
C GLY A 18 28.23 16.37 -13.80
N TYR A 19 28.40 16.32 -12.47
CA TYR A 19 27.85 17.32 -11.55
C TYR A 19 28.46 18.72 -11.81
N TRP A 20 29.79 18.81 -12.00
CA TRP A 20 30.46 20.05 -12.32
C TRP A 20 30.05 20.64 -13.68
N PHE A 21 29.83 19.75 -14.68
CA PHE A 21 29.39 20.17 -16.01
C PHE A 21 27.96 20.69 -16.01
N VAL A 22 27.06 20.02 -15.23
CA VAL A 22 25.67 20.47 -15.02
C VAL A 22 25.65 21.81 -14.29
N GLN A 23 26.46 21.99 -13.24
CA GLN A 23 26.53 23.24 -12.49
C GLN A 23 27.05 24.40 -13.37
N LYS A 24 28.06 24.15 -14.22
CA LYS A 24 28.60 25.16 -15.08
C LYS A 24 27.65 25.64 -16.19
N LYS A 25 26.82 24.71 -16.70
CA LYS A 25 25.75 25.05 -17.66
C LYS A 25 24.50 25.64 -17.01
N ALA A 26 24.22 25.29 -15.77
CA ALA A 26 23.04 25.80 -15.04
C ALA A 26 23.14 27.30 -14.73
N GLY A 27 24.37 27.86 -14.71
CA GLY A 27 24.58 29.30 -14.53
C GLY A 27 24.22 30.16 -15.75
N GLU A 28 24.05 29.55 -16.94
CA GLU A 28 23.81 30.29 -18.17
C GLU A 28 22.34 30.41 -18.60
N HIS A 29 21.42 29.71 -17.92
CA HIS A 29 20.00 29.74 -18.25
C HIS A 29 19.10 29.85 -17.01
N PRO A 30 18.88 31.03 -16.44
CA PRO A 30 18.03 31.24 -15.29
C PRO A 30 16.56 30.82 -15.55
N GLU A 31 16.11 30.89 -16.81
CA GLU A 31 14.77 30.44 -17.20
C GLU A 31 14.58 28.92 -17.07
N ALA A 32 15.65 28.13 -17.24
CA ALA A 32 15.58 26.69 -17.07
C ALA A 32 15.39 26.30 -15.60
N GLN A 33 16.08 26.97 -14.68
CA GLN A 33 15.90 26.75 -13.24
C GLN A 33 14.49 27.07 -12.77
N GLN A 34 13.92 28.19 -13.21
CA GLN A 34 12.54 28.56 -12.89
C GLN A 34 11.51 27.53 -13.40
N ARG A 35 11.73 26.98 -14.59
CA ARG A 35 10.85 25.90 -15.12
C ARG A 35 10.97 24.61 -14.31
N TYR A 36 12.18 24.24 -13.86
CA TYR A 36 12.36 23.06 -13.01
C TYR A 36 11.72 23.24 -11.63
N GLU A 37 11.85 24.42 -11.03
CA GLU A 37 11.23 24.74 -9.75
C GLU A 37 9.70 24.75 -9.85
N GLN A 38 9.14 25.34 -10.91
CA GLN A 38 7.70 25.34 -11.16
C GLN A 38 7.17 23.92 -11.42
N SER A 39 7.90 23.12 -12.20
CA SER A 39 7.50 21.73 -12.45
C SER A 39 7.61 20.87 -11.20
N ALA A 40 8.62 21.08 -10.35
CA ALA A 40 8.76 20.38 -9.09
C ALA A 40 7.67 20.77 -8.07
N ALA A 41 7.28 22.05 -8.04
CA ALA A 41 6.18 22.52 -7.22
C ALA A 41 4.84 21.90 -7.67
N GLN A 42 4.56 21.94 -8.97
CA GLN A 42 3.35 21.30 -9.53
C GLN A 42 3.29 19.80 -9.26
N LEU A 43 4.42 19.09 -9.36
CA LEU A 43 4.49 17.67 -9.04
C LEU A 43 4.20 17.39 -7.56
N ARG A 44 4.69 18.26 -6.66
CA ARG A 44 4.39 18.16 -5.22
C ARG A 44 2.93 18.42 -4.92
N ASP A 45 2.34 19.45 -5.51
CA ASP A 45 0.94 19.80 -5.32
C ASP A 45 0.03 18.69 -5.86
N ASN A 46 0.30 18.19 -7.07
CA ASN A 46 -0.43 17.08 -7.64
C ASN A 46 -0.31 15.78 -6.82
N ALA A 47 0.88 15.52 -6.24
CA ALA A 47 1.10 14.36 -5.37
C ALA A 47 0.37 14.52 -4.02
N ALA A 48 0.33 15.73 -3.47
CA ALA A 48 -0.40 16.02 -2.25
C ALA A 48 -1.92 15.89 -2.45
N ASP A 49 -2.44 16.41 -3.55
CA ASP A 49 -3.86 16.29 -3.93
C ASP A 49 -4.25 14.83 -4.19
N ALA A 50 -3.40 14.08 -4.88
CA ALA A 50 -3.62 12.66 -5.11
C ALA A 50 -3.62 11.85 -3.80
N ALA A 51 -2.72 12.15 -2.87
CA ALA A 51 -2.67 11.51 -1.56
C ALA A 51 -3.90 11.84 -0.70
N HIS A 52 -4.38 13.09 -0.77
CA HIS A 52 -5.58 13.52 -0.07
C HIS A 52 -6.83 12.82 -0.61
N ASN A 53 -6.99 12.81 -1.92
CA ASN A 53 -8.10 12.12 -2.61
C ASN A 53 -8.12 10.61 -2.32
N LEU A 54 -6.94 9.95 -2.26
CA LEU A 54 -6.82 8.55 -1.86
C LEU A 54 -7.22 8.34 -0.40
N GLY A 55 -6.84 9.25 0.49
CA GLY A 55 -7.22 9.21 1.90
C GLY A 55 -8.74 9.32 2.09
N ASP A 56 -9.37 10.25 1.40
CA ASP A 56 -10.81 10.47 1.47
C ASP A 56 -11.60 9.31 0.85
N ALA A 57 -11.15 8.79 -0.30
CA ALA A 57 -11.74 7.60 -0.91
C ALA A 57 -11.64 6.37 -0.01
N MET A 58 -10.51 6.20 0.69
CA MET A 58 -10.35 5.11 1.66
C MET A 58 -11.27 5.29 2.86
N ARG A 59 -11.40 6.50 3.42
CA ARG A 59 -12.32 6.78 4.53
C ARG A 59 -13.77 6.49 4.14
N ALA A 60 -14.22 6.99 2.98
CA ALA A 60 -15.55 6.70 2.48
C ALA A 60 -15.81 5.19 2.30
N LYS A 61 -14.79 4.44 1.87
CA LYS A 61 -14.86 2.99 1.75
C LYS A 61 -14.95 2.30 3.11
N LEU A 62 -14.19 2.75 4.10
CA LEU A 62 -14.25 2.23 5.48
C LEU A 62 -15.62 2.50 6.11
N ASP A 63 -16.21 3.68 5.87
CA ASP A 63 -17.57 4.01 6.29
C ASP A 63 -18.60 3.06 5.68
N THR A 64 -18.53 2.84 4.37
CA THR A 64 -19.48 1.97 3.65
C THR A 64 -19.42 0.51 4.11
N LEU A 65 -18.25 0.07 4.60
CA LEU A 65 -18.03 -1.30 5.07
C LEU A 65 -18.17 -1.47 6.59
N ASP A 66 -18.59 -0.43 7.31
CA ASP A 66 -18.59 -0.40 8.79
C ASP A 66 -17.25 -0.80 9.41
N LEU A 67 -16.15 -0.30 8.82
CA LEU A 67 -14.78 -0.57 9.25
C LEU A 67 -14.17 0.64 9.98
N GLN A 68 -14.98 1.35 10.74
CA GLN A 68 -14.50 2.46 11.57
C GLN A 68 -13.69 1.95 12.76
N PRO A 69 -12.65 2.68 13.21
CA PRO A 69 -11.75 2.24 14.25
C PRO A 69 -12.42 1.86 15.57
N ASP A 70 -13.46 2.59 15.94
CA ASP A 70 -14.19 2.34 17.19
C ASP A 70 -15.05 1.09 17.11
N GLN A 71 -15.73 0.85 15.97
CA GLN A 71 -16.48 -0.38 15.71
C GLN A 71 -15.55 -1.60 15.66
N ILE A 72 -14.39 -1.45 15.04
CA ILE A 72 -13.35 -2.49 15.00
C ILE A 72 -12.91 -2.88 16.42
N LYS A 73 -12.63 -1.90 17.28
CA LYS A 73 -12.26 -2.15 18.69
C LYS A 73 -13.35 -2.89 19.43
N ASP A 74 -14.59 -2.46 19.28
CA ASP A 74 -15.73 -3.05 19.96
C ASP A 74 -16.01 -4.49 19.49
N GLU A 75 -15.94 -4.76 18.21
CA GLU A 75 -16.13 -6.10 17.65
C GLU A 75 -15.00 -7.04 18.08
N LEU A 76 -13.73 -6.58 18.04
CA LEU A 76 -12.59 -7.36 18.51
C LEU A 76 -12.72 -7.69 19.99
N ALA A 77 -13.14 -6.71 20.83
CA ALA A 77 -13.33 -6.93 22.25
C ALA A 77 -14.45 -7.95 22.55
N LYS A 78 -15.48 -8.00 21.73
CA LYS A 78 -16.65 -8.90 21.90
C LYS A 78 -16.41 -10.31 21.37
N SER A 79 -15.81 -10.44 20.20
CA SER A 79 -15.73 -11.71 19.46
C SER A 79 -14.31 -12.18 19.14
N GLY A 80 -13.28 -11.33 19.30
CA GLY A 80 -11.91 -11.62 18.92
C GLY A 80 -11.68 -11.67 17.40
N GLN A 81 -12.71 -11.37 16.60
CA GLN A 81 -12.65 -11.40 15.13
C GLN A 81 -13.62 -10.40 14.51
N ILE A 82 -13.34 -10.00 13.28
CA ILE A 82 -14.20 -9.12 12.48
C ILE A 82 -14.56 -9.84 11.19
N PHE A 83 -15.82 -9.78 10.81
CA PHE A 83 -16.32 -10.38 9.57
C PHE A 83 -16.97 -9.31 8.69
N ARG A 84 -16.62 -9.29 7.41
CA ARG A 84 -17.28 -8.44 6.39
C ARG A 84 -17.50 -9.21 5.11
N ARG A 85 -18.64 -8.99 4.48
CA ARG A 85 -19.03 -9.59 3.20
C ARG A 85 -19.12 -8.51 2.12
N LYS A 86 -18.75 -8.86 0.90
CA LYS A 86 -18.91 -8.00 -0.26
C LYS A 86 -20.41 -7.84 -0.55
N ALA A 87 -20.85 -6.57 -0.74
CA ALA A 87 -22.27 -6.25 -0.95
C ALA A 87 -22.81 -6.69 -2.33
N THR A 88 -21.94 -7.00 -3.27
CA THR A 88 -22.31 -7.49 -4.61
C THR A 88 -22.45 -9.00 -4.60
N ASP A 89 -23.63 -9.46 -5.00
CA ASP A 89 -23.93 -10.85 -5.29
C ASP A 89 -22.96 -11.35 -6.37
N ILE A 90 -21.93 -12.06 -5.95
CA ILE A 90 -21.01 -12.72 -6.87
C ILE A 90 -21.75 -13.99 -7.27
N GLY A 91 -22.37 -13.95 -8.44
CA GLY A 91 -22.95 -15.16 -9.03
C GLY A 91 -21.95 -16.31 -8.92
N ASP A 92 -22.49 -17.51 -8.68
CA ASP A 92 -21.80 -18.78 -8.42
C ASP A 92 -20.73 -19.19 -9.44
N LYS A 93 -19.71 -18.35 -9.63
CA LYS A 93 -18.46 -18.82 -10.22
C LYS A 93 -17.72 -19.53 -9.11
N ALA A 94 -17.71 -20.85 -9.21
CA ALA A 94 -16.87 -21.69 -8.35
C ALA A 94 -15.46 -21.11 -8.30
N ALA A 95 -15.08 -20.57 -7.15
CA ALA A 95 -13.69 -20.16 -6.92
C ALA A 95 -12.89 -21.46 -6.89
N ASP A 96 -12.09 -21.69 -7.91
CA ASP A 96 -11.15 -22.80 -7.94
C ASP A 96 -9.89 -22.42 -7.14
N ALA A 97 -9.09 -23.41 -6.76
CA ALA A 97 -7.85 -23.19 -6.00
C ALA A 97 -6.88 -22.22 -6.72
N THR A 98 -6.97 -22.10 -8.04
CA THR A 98 -6.19 -21.15 -8.84
C THR A 98 -6.68 -19.71 -8.64
N SER A 99 -7.99 -19.52 -8.53
CA SER A 99 -8.60 -18.22 -8.23
C SER A 99 -8.22 -17.75 -6.82
N ASP A 100 -8.26 -18.64 -5.84
CA ASP A 100 -7.88 -18.34 -4.45
C ASP A 100 -6.41 -17.97 -4.33
N ALA A 101 -5.53 -18.71 -5.00
CA ALA A 101 -4.09 -18.37 -5.02
C ALA A 101 -3.83 -16.99 -5.65
N ARG A 102 -4.53 -16.65 -6.73
CA ARG A 102 -4.44 -15.32 -7.37
C ARG A 102 -4.94 -14.22 -6.43
N ALA A 103 -6.06 -14.44 -5.73
CA ALA A 103 -6.59 -13.50 -4.76
C ALA A 103 -5.57 -13.23 -3.63
N VAL A 104 -4.95 -14.27 -3.07
CA VAL A 104 -3.91 -14.12 -2.04
C VAL A 104 -2.73 -13.31 -2.54
N VAL A 105 -2.22 -13.61 -3.75
CA VAL A 105 -1.10 -12.86 -4.34
C VAL A 105 -1.47 -11.39 -4.58
N ALA A 106 -2.66 -11.12 -5.12
CA ALA A 106 -3.15 -9.78 -5.37
C ALA A 106 -3.30 -8.97 -4.07
N ILE A 107 -3.87 -9.56 -3.02
CA ILE A 107 -4.01 -8.94 -1.71
C ILE A 107 -2.63 -8.61 -1.13
N LYS A 108 -1.70 -9.58 -1.13
CA LYS A 108 -0.33 -9.37 -0.65
C LYS A 108 0.41 -8.29 -1.42
N ALA A 109 0.26 -8.21 -2.73
CA ALA A 109 0.85 -7.16 -3.55
C ALA A 109 0.28 -5.78 -3.21
N LYS A 110 -1.03 -5.67 -2.98
CA LYS A 110 -1.68 -4.43 -2.53
C LYS A 110 -1.19 -4.00 -1.14
N TYR A 111 -1.00 -4.94 -0.20
CA TYR A 111 -0.42 -4.63 1.13
C TYR A 111 1.03 -4.16 1.02
N ALA A 112 1.83 -4.75 0.15
CA ALA A 112 3.21 -4.33 -0.06
C ALA A 112 3.31 -2.94 -0.70
N ALA A 113 2.29 -2.52 -1.46
CA ALA A 113 2.21 -1.18 -2.05
C ALA A 113 1.63 -0.13 -1.09
N ASP A 114 0.95 -0.54 -0.02
CA ASP A 114 0.40 0.37 0.98
C ASP A 114 1.50 0.78 1.98
N SER A 115 1.66 2.08 2.19
CA SER A 115 2.73 2.63 3.04
C SER A 115 2.50 2.44 4.54
N THR A 116 1.27 2.09 4.95
CA THR A 116 0.90 1.95 6.37
C THR A 116 0.87 0.49 6.82
N LEU A 117 0.67 -0.45 5.88
CA LEU A 117 0.57 -1.86 6.18
C LEU A 117 1.92 -2.57 6.02
N SER A 118 2.24 -3.45 6.96
CA SER A 118 3.36 -4.38 6.82
C SER A 118 2.86 -5.70 6.23
N ALA A 119 3.12 -5.91 4.94
CA ALA A 119 2.72 -7.13 4.25
C ALA A 119 3.32 -8.42 4.87
N TRP A 120 4.43 -8.29 5.59
CA TRP A 120 5.11 -9.41 6.26
C TRP A 120 4.43 -9.82 7.56
N ASP A 121 3.82 -8.86 8.26
CA ASP A 121 3.16 -9.08 9.55
C ASP A 121 1.72 -9.57 9.41
N ILE A 122 1.16 -9.52 8.18
CA ILE A 122 -0.21 -9.95 7.89
C ILE A 122 -0.17 -11.26 7.10
N SER A 123 -0.72 -12.31 7.66
CA SER A 123 -0.96 -13.57 6.93
C SER A 123 -2.30 -13.49 6.19
N VAL A 124 -2.34 -14.01 4.98
CA VAL A 124 -3.53 -14.06 4.12
C VAL A 124 -3.72 -15.49 3.64
N SER A 125 -4.91 -16.02 3.83
CA SER A 125 -5.35 -17.28 3.22
C SER A 125 -6.70 -17.08 2.55
N CYS A 126 -6.97 -17.81 1.49
CA CYS A 126 -8.24 -17.79 0.77
C CYS A 126 -8.68 -19.22 0.49
N ASP A 127 -9.94 -19.50 0.70
CA ASP A 127 -10.59 -20.78 0.39
C ASP A 127 -11.99 -20.48 -0.17
N GLN A 128 -12.23 -20.85 -1.41
CA GLN A 128 -13.49 -20.59 -2.13
C GLN A 128 -13.95 -19.12 -2.09
N GLY A 129 -13.01 -18.17 -2.12
CA GLY A 129 -13.28 -16.74 -2.02
C GLY A 129 -13.49 -16.23 -0.59
N HIS A 130 -13.39 -17.09 0.42
CA HIS A 130 -13.42 -16.73 1.83
C HIS A 130 -12.01 -16.41 2.32
N VAL A 131 -11.73 -15.13 2.56
CA VAL A 131 -10.41 -14.68 2.98
C VAL A 131 -10.32 -14.65 4.50
N LYS A 132 -9.21 -15.16 5.04
CA LYS A 132 -8.83 -15.02 6.45
C LYS A 132 -7.56 -14.22 6.58
N LEU A 133 -7.60 -13.18 7.42
CA LEU A 133 -6.48 -12.34 7.77
C LEU A 133 -6.05 -12.64 9.21
N GLY A 134 -4.77 -12.87 9.41
CA GLY A 134 -4.17 -13.09 10.73
C GLY A 134 -2.85 -12.35 10.88
N GLY A 135 -2.34 -12.28 12.10
CA GLY A 135 -1.08 -11.61 12.40
C GLY A 135 -1.27 -10.32 13.18
N THR A 136 -0.42 -9.33 12.93
CA THR A 136 -0.41 -8.09 13.71
C THR A 136 -0.30 -6.84 12.84
N VAL A 137 -0.92 -5.76 13.31
CA VAL A 137 -0.88 -4.43 12.71
C VAL A 137 -0.54 -3.37 13.77
N SER A 138 -0.30 -2.14 13.34
CA SER A 138 0.10 -1.05 14.24
C SER A 138 -1.10 -0.36 14.92
N SER A 139 -2.27 -0.39 14.28
CA SER A 139 -3.46 0.31 14.76
C SER A 139 -4.77 -0.42 14.38
N PRO A 140 -5.89 -0.11 15.04
CA PRO A 140 -7.21 -0.59 14.61
C PRO A 140 -7.60 -0.09 13.21
N GLU A 141 -7.15 1.10 12.82
CA GLU A 141 -7.33 1.67 11.50
C GLU A 141 -6.69 0.79 10.41
N ASP A 142 -5.53 0.19 10.73
CA ASP A 142 -4.83 -0.73 9.82
C ASP A 142 -5.59 -2.03 9.64
N ILE A 143 -6.34 -2.49 10.65
CA ILE A 143 -7.24 -3.66 10.50
C ILE A 143 -8.31 -3.35 9.46
N GLY A 144 -9.00 -2.21 9.60
CA GLY A 144 -10.02 -1.77 8.65
C GLY A 144 -9.47 -1.62 7.23
N ARG A 145 -8.31 -1.00 7.10
CA ARG A 145 -7.61 -0.82 5.83
C ARG A 145 -7.26 -2.16 5.18
N ALA A 146 -6.69 -3.08 5.94
CA ALA A 146 -6.35 -4.41 5.44
C ALA A 146 -7.59 -5.18 4.97
N MET A 147 -8.69 -5.14 5.73
CA MET A 147 -9.95 -5.76 5.35
C MET A 147 -10.56 -5.12 4.09
N ALA A 148 -10.55 -3.79 3.98
CA ALA A 148 -11.07 -3.09 2.81
C ALA A 148 -10.28 -3.43 1.53
N ILE A 149 -8.96 -3.51 1.62
CA ILE A 149 -8.09 -3.93 0.51
C ILE A 149 -8.36 -5.39 0.10
N ALA A 150 -8.56 -6.27 1.08
CA ALA A 150 -8.86 -7.67 0.82
C ALA A 150 -10.23 -7.85 0.15
N LEU A 151 -11.27 -7.15 0.64
CA LEU A 151 -12.61 -7.17 0.04
C LEU A 151 -12.64 -6.64 -1.40
N ASP A 152 -11.72 -5.74 -1.74
CA ASP A 152 -11.60 -5.17 -3.08
C ASP A 152 -10.89 -6.09 -4.09
N ALA A 153 -10.36 -7.20 -3.65
CA ALA A 153 -9.70 -8.15 -4.54
C ALA A 153 -10.71 -8.98 -5.34
N ASP A 154 -10.31 -9.33 -6.57
CA ASP A 154 -11.14 -10.17 -7.44
C ASP A 154 -11.26 -11.59 -6.87
N GLY A 155 -12.44 -12.14 -6.94
CA GLY A 155 -12.75 -13.48 -6.44
C GLY A 155 -13.02 -13.56 -4.93
N VAL A 156 -12.84 -12.45 -4.19
CA VAL A 156 -13.15 -12.40 -2.75
C VAL A 156 -14.64 -12.17 -2.52
N ARG A 157 -15.24 -13.02 -1.70
CA ARG A 157 -16.66 -12.98 -1.28
C ARG A 157 -16.81 -12.31 0.07
N ASP A 158 -15.99 -12.73 1.01
CA ASP A 158 -15.96 -12.18 2.36
C ASP A 158 -14.56 -12.25 2.99
N VAL A 159 -14.39 -11.50 4.05
CA VAL A 159 -13.15 -11.41 4.80
C VAL A 159 -13.42 -11.58 6.29
N THR A 160 -12.71 -12.49 6.91
CA THR A 160 -12.63 -12.63 8.37
C THR A 160 -11.24 -12.19 8.83
N SER A 161 -11.18 -11.30 9.80
CA SER A 161 -9.93 -10.81 10.38
C SER A 161 -9.81 -11.22 11.84
N THR A 162 -8.67 -11.82 12.17
CA THR A 162 -8.19 -12.07 13.54
C THR A 162 -6.91 -11.28 13.82
N LEU A 163 -6.70 -10.17 13.09
CA LEU A 163 -5.56 -9.28 13.27
C LEU A 163 -5.57 -8.66 14.66
N ALA A 164 -4.42 -8.68 15.32
CA ALA A 164 -4.22 -8.04 16.61
C ALA A 164 -3.40 -6.75 16.45
N VAL A 165 -3.70 -5.75 17.26
CA VAL A 165 -2.87 -4.53 17.33
C VAL A 165 -1.65 -4.80 18.19
N LYS A 166 -0.45 -4.46 17.66
CA LYS A 166 0.81 -4.60 18.42
C LYS A 166 0.75 -3.75 19.69
N PRO A 167 1.10 -4.29 20.86
CA PRO A 167 1.28 -3.48 22.05
C PRO A 167 2.44 -2.48 21.82
N LYS A 168 2.26 -1.26 22.30
CA LYS A 168 3.32 -0.24 22.29
C LYS A 168 4.36 -0.53 23.36
#